data_6f6f10ea46578fbff3256c2f3ebf0895
#
_entry.id   6f6f10ea46578fbff3256c2f3ebf0895
#
_cell.length_a   1.000
_cell.length_b   1.000
_cell.length_c   1.000
_cell.angle_alpha   90.00
_cell.angle_beta   90.00
_cell.angle_gamma   90.00
#
_symmetry.space_group_name_H-M   'P 1'
#
loop_
_entity.id
_entity.type
_entity.pdbx_description
1 polymer ?
#
loop_
_entity_poly.entity_id
_entity_poly.type
_entity_poly.pdbx_seq_one_letter_code
_entity_poly.pdbx_strand_id
1 'polypeptide(L)'
;MKRRIVLKITLILAGTLILTQCRPPTPVAAAVEFAPGVGADADQPVIRELVAAFNEAEAAIKKADLDAIMKFYATTYNYHGLKRSDVRRVWEEAFMHYGDISSSHVFTELKLVQADGVRKAYVTCTGWLYGTEKQTGKPITIDSWVREVHYLVKEEGAWRFLGNAGGAADHVPAASAPHHPLF
;
A
#
# COMPACT_ATOMS: atom_id res chain seq x y z
N MET A 1 77.01 43.71 7.92
CA MET A 1 75.57 43.96 8.29
C MET A 1 74.71 43.05 7.44
N LYS A 2 74.12 42.00 8.01
CA LYS A 2 73.23 41.03 7.33
C LYS A 2 71.78 41.37 7.73
N ARG A 3 70.94 41.88 6.79
CA ARG A 3 69.52 42.11 7.02
C ARG A 3 68.76 40.77 6.84
N ARG A 4 68.10 40.34 7.91
CA ARG A 4 67.18 39.20 7.87
C ARG A 4 65.81 39.71 7.42
N ILE A 5 65.32 39.17 6.28
CA ILE A 5 63.95 39.39 5.80
C ILE A 5 63.06 38.36 6.49
N VAL A 6 62.11 38.81 7.30
CA VAL A 6 61.13 37.96 7.94
C VAL A 6 59.90 37.94 7.03
N LEU A 7 59.67 36.78 6.41
CA LEU A 7 58.49 36.55 5.56
C LEU A 7 57.30 36.13 6.45
N LYS A 8 56.30 37.01 6.56
CA LYS A 8 55.05 36.70 7.26
C LYS A 8 54.14 35.95 6.30
N ILE A 9 53.93 34.64 6.55
CA ILE A 9 52.96 33.80 5.85
C ILE A 9 51.61 34.00 6.55
N THR A 10 50.66 34.68 5.88
CA THR A 10 49.27 34.80 6.32
C THR A 10 48.50 33.58 5.82
N LEU A 11 48.14 32.68 6.73
CA LEU A 11 47.33 31.52 6.43
C LEU A 11 45.85 31.94 6.36
N ILE A 12 45.28 31.98 5.17
CA ILE A 12 43.86 32.22 4.97
C ILE A 12 43.13 30.85 5.09
N LEU A 13 42.46 30.63 6.22
CA LEU A 13 41.56 29.51 6.38
C LEU A 13 40.26 29.82 5.61
N ALA A 14 40.09 29.21 4.43
CA ALA A 14 38.81 29.18 3.70
C ALA A 14 37.88 28.18 4.37
N GLY A 15 37.02 28.67 5.26
CA GLY A 15 35.95 27.85 5.84
C GLY A 15 34.89 27.52 4.79
N THR A 16 34.86 26.30 4.32
CA THR A 16 33.80 25.80 3.45
C THR A 16 32.52 25.58 4.27
N LEU A 17 31.58 26.51 4.17
CA LEU A 17 30.27 26.42 4.80
C LEU A 17 29.45 25.37 4.04
N ILE A 18 29.39 24.14 4.57
CA ILE A 18 28.51 23.10 4.02
C ILE A 18 27.08 23.46 4.42
N LEU A 19 26.35 24.11 3.52
CA LEU A 19 24.92 24.30 3.63
C LEU A 19 24.24 22.93 3.44
N THR A 20 23.93 22.26 4.54
CA THR A 20 23.05 21.10 4.55
C THR A 20 21.67 21.59 4.12
N GLN A 21 21.36 21.43 2.82
CA GLN A 21 20.02 21.69 2.32
C GLN A 21 19.08 20.65 2.97
N CYS A 22 18.30 21.08 3.95
CA CYS A 22 17.13 20.34 4.41
C CYS A 22 16.19 20.19 3.21
N ARG A 23 16.24 19.04 2.55
CA ARG A 23 15.27 18.68 1.52
C ARG A 23 13.93 18.58 2.24
N PRO A 24 12.87 19.31 1.83
CA PRO A 24 11.55 19.11 2.43
C PRO A 24 11.17 17.62 2.24
N PRO A 25 10.54 17.02 3.25
CA PRO A 25 10.09 15.64 3.12
C PRO A 25 9.20 15.57 1.88
N THR A 26 9.53 14.68 0.96
CA THR A 26 8.63 14.35 -0.16
C THR A 26 7.31 13.92 0.45
N PRO A 27 6.17 14.50 0.04
CA PRO A 27 4.88 14.06 0.52
C PRO A 27 4.80 12.55 0.24
N VAL A 28 4.59 11.77 1.28
CA VAL A 28 4.29 10.34 1.14
C VAL A 28 3.00 10.30 0.36
N ALA A 29 3.04 9.76 -0.85
CA ALA A 29 1.83 9.55 -1.65
C ALA A 29 0.80 8.84 -0.77
N ALA A 30 -0.45 9.30 -0.79
CA ALA A 30 -1.52 8.63 -0.06
C ALA A 30 -1.60 7.18 -0.59
N ALA A 31 -1.76 6.22 0.31
CA ALA A 31 -1.90 4.82 -0.10
C ALA A 31 -3.14 4.61 -0.99
N VAL A 32 -4.12 5.51 -0.87
CA VAL A 32 -5.37 5.49 -1.65
C VAL A 32 -5.62 6.86 -2.27
N GLU A 33 -5.84 6.87 -3.58
CA GLU A 33 -6.32 8.02 -4.35
C GLU A 33 -7.67 7.70 -4.98
N PHE A 34 -8.52 8.73 -5.17
CA PHE A 34 -9.78 8.61 -5.90
C PHE A 34 -9.65 9.29 -7.25
N ALA A 35 -10.05 8.62 -8.32
CA ALA A 35 -10.19 9.26 -9.61
C ALA A 35 -11.25 10.37 -9.55
N PRO A 36 -11.14 11.46 -10.33
CA PRO A 36 -12.09 12.54 -10.34
C PRO A 36 -13.52 12.04 -10.56
N GLY A 37 -14.46 12.47 -9.72
CA GLY A 37 -15.88 12.09 -9.77
C GLY A 37 -16.23 10.77 -9.06
N VAL A 38 -15.27 10.00 -8.61
CA VAL A 38 -15.54 8.78 -7.83
C VAL A 38 -16.07 9.17 -6.46
N GLY A 39 -17.21 8.60 -6.09
CA GLY A 39 -17.83 8.85 -4.80
C GLY A 39 -18.48 10.23 -4.65
N ALA A 40 -18.69 10.99 -5.73
CA ALA A 40 -19.41 12.27 -5.66
C ALA A 40 -20.81 12.10 -5.08
N ASP A 41 -21.48 10.99 -5.41
CA ASP A 41 -22.81 10.62 -4.91
C ASP A 41 -22.76 9.61 -3.76
N ALA A 42 -21.56 9.19 -3.33
CA ALA A 42 -21.41 8.23 -2.25
C ALA A 42 -21.44 8.90 -0.88
N ASP A 43 -21.84 8.13 0.11
CA ASP A 43 -21.80 8.54 1.52
C ASP A 43 -20.34 8.88 1.92
N GLN A 44 -20.06 10.17 2.09
CA GLN A 44 -18.73 10.69 2.44
C GLN A 44 -18.13 10.07 3.73
N PRO A 45 -18.90 9.74 4.77
CA PRO A 45 -18.41 8.94 5.89
C PRO A 45 -17.86 7.57 5.47
N VAL A 46 -18.56 6.86 4.57
CA VAL A 46 -18.10 5.54 4.10
C VAL A 46 -16.78 5.64 3.33
N ILE A 47 -16.64 6.67 2.50
CA ILE A 47 -15.37 6.91 1.79
C ILE A 47 -14.22 7.09 2.78
N ARG A 48 -14.41 7.92 3.81
CA ARG A 48 -13.39 8.12 4.85
C ARG A 48 -13.05 6.83 5.61
N GLU A 49 -14.07 6.03 5.93
CA GLU A 49 -13.86 4.73 6.60
C GLU A 49 -13.09 3.75 5.72
N LEU A 50 -13.38 3.69 4.42
CA LEU A 50 -12.65 2.85 3.46
C LEU A 50 -11.19 3.29 3.35
N VAL A 51 -10.95 4.59 3.16
CA VAL A 51 -9.59 5.15 3.12
C VAL A 51 -8.83 4.83 4.40
N ALA A 52 -9.48 4.99 5.56
CA ALA A 52 -8.86 4.68 6.85
C ALA A 52 -8.46 3.20 6.94
N ALA A 53 -9.34 2.27 6.51
CA ALA A 53 -9.05 0.84 6.54
C ALA A 53 -7.82 0.48 5.67
N PHE A 54 -7.73 1.04 4.46
CA PHE A 54 -6.55 0.82 3.60
C PHE A 54 -5.28 1.46 4.17
N ASN A 55 -5.37 2.67 4.73
CA ASN A 55 -4.21 3.32 5.36
C ASN A 55 -3.72 2.56 6.59
N GLU A 56 -4.62 1.98 7.38
CA GLU A 56 -4.25 1.11 8.52
C GLU A 56 -3.55 -0.16 8.04
N ALA A 57 -4.06 -0.80 6.98
CA ALA A 57 -3.41 -1.96 6.37
C ALA A 57 -2.01 -1.60 5.84
N GLU A 58 -1.87 -0.50 5.12
CA GLU A 58 -0.58 -0.01 4.62
C GLU A 58 0.42 0.28 5.76
N ALA A 59 -0.06 0.89 6.85
CA ALA A 59 0.79 1.14 8.01
C ALA A 59 1.26 -0.16 8.68
N ALA A 60 0.42 -1.20 8.69
CA ALA A 60 0.77 -2.52 9.17
C ALA A 60 1.77 -3.24 8.25
N ILE A 61 1.57 -3.15 6.93
CA ILE A 61 2.49 -3.69 5.91
C ILE A 61 3.90 -3.10 6.08
N LYS A 62 4.02 -1.78 6.19
CA LYS A 62 5.30 -1.08 6.40
C LYS A 62 6.03 -1.52 7.66
N LYS A 63 5.30 -1.94 8.68
CA LYS A 63 5.87 -2.45 9.94
C LYS A 63 6.10 -3.96 9.93
N ALA A 64 5.71 -4.65 8.86
CA ALA A 64 5.65 -6.11 8.80
C ALA A 64 4.84 -6.72 9.97
N ASP A 65 3.79 -6.00 10.43
CA ASP A 65 2.92 -6.43 11.52
C ASP A 65 1.81 -7.33 10.96
N LEU A 66 2.11 -8.62 10.89
CA LEU A 66 1.22 -9.61 10.29
C LEU A 66 -0.15 -9.68 11.00
N ASP A 67 -0.19 -9.57 12.31
CA ASP A 67 -1.45 -9.65 13.06
C ASP A 67 -2.33 -8.40 12.81
N ALA A 68 -1.73 -7.24 12.66
CA ALA A 68 -2.43 -6.03 12.26
C ALA A 68 -2.95 -6.12 10.82
N ILE A 69 -2.14 -6.63 9.88
CA ILE A 69 -2.56 -6.87 8.48
C ILE A 69 -3.76 -7.81 8.45
N MET A 70 -3.72 -8.90 9.21
CA MET A 70 -4.79 -9.89 9.22
C MET A 70 -6.12 -9.34 9.75
N LYS A 71 -6.14 -8.20 10.44
CA LYS A 71 -7.39 -7.49 10.81
C LYS A 71 -8.08 -6.86 9.61
N PHE A 72 -7.37 -6.59 8.52
CA PHE A 72 -7.96 -6.04 7.29
C PHE A 72 -8.76 -7.09 6.50
N TYR A 73 -8.54 -8.38 6.74
CA TYR A 73 -9.25 -9.45 6.05
C TYR A 73 -10.46 -9.92 6.86
N ALA A 74 -11.61 -10.07 6.18
CA ALA A 74 -12.84 -10.57 6.77
C ALA A 74 -12.67 -11.98 7.35
N THR A 75 -13.48 -12.32 8.35
CA THR A 75 -13.49 -13.68 8.90
C THR A 75 -13.90 -14.73 7.88
N THR A 76 -14.76 -14.32 6.93
CA THR A 76 -15.26 -15.13 5.82
C THR A 76 -14.50 -14.90 4.51
N TYR A 77 -13.28 -14.33 4.60
CA TYR A 77 -12.47 -14.07 3.41
C TYR A 77 -12.32 -15.31 2.53
N ASN A 78 -12.59 -15.13 1.24
CA ASN A 78 -12.37 -16.13 0.22
C ASN A 78 -12.01 -15.44 -1.10
N TYR A 79 -10.88 -15.79 -1.66
CA TYR A 79 -10.43 -15.32 -2.96
C TYR A 79 -10.02 -16.52 -3.81
N HIS A 80 -10.87 -16.88 -4.78
CA HIS A 80 -10.67 -18.07 -5.61
C HIS A 80 -10.34 -19.36 -4.82
N GLY A 81 -10.95 -19.52 -3.65
CA GLY A 81 -10.69 -20.64 -2.76
C GLY A 81 -9.61 -20.41 -1.70
N LEU A 82 -8.78 -19.37 -1.83
CA LEU A 82 -7.84 -18.97 -0.79
C LEU A 82 -8.59 -18.34 0.38
N LYS A 83 -8.34 -18.90 1.55
CA LYS A 83 -8.95 -18.44 2.82
C LYS A 83 -8.01 -17.49 3.56
N ARG A 84 -8.52 -16.88 4.61
CA ARG A 84 -7.75 -15.98 5.47
C ARG A 84 -6.45 -16.61 5.99
N SER A 85 -6.43 -17.91 6.31
CA SER A 85 -5.21 -18.64 6.71
C SER A 85 -4.18 -18.74 5.60
N ASP A 86 -4.63 -18.83 4.35
CA ASP A 86 -3.73 -18.91 3.21
C ASP A 86 -3.08 -17.56 2.93
N VAL A 87 -3.88 -16.48 3.01
CA VAL A 87 -3.39 -15.11 2.90
C VAL A 87 -2.34 -14.80 3.97
N ARG A 88 -2.53 -15.28 5.20
CA ARG A 88 -1.53 -15.12 6.26
C ARG A 88 -0.18 -15.70 5.83
N ARG A 89 -0.16 -16.91 5.26
CA ARG A 89 1.09 -17.53 4.77
C ARG A 89 1.71 -16.74 3.62
N VAL A 90 0.88 -16.21 2.72
CA VAL A 90 1.38 -15.37 1.62
C VAL A 90 2.08 -14.13 2.14
N TRP A 91 1.54 -13.47 3.18
CA TRP A 91 2.20 -12.34 3.82
C TRP A 91 3.49 -12.73 4.55
N GLU A 92 3.49 -13.88 5.24
CA GLU A 92 4.71 -14.42 5.87
C GLU A 92 5.82 -14.62 4.84
N GLU A 93 5.49 -15.22 3.69
CA GLU A 93 6.44 -15.41 2.58
C GLU A 93 6.88 -14.08 1.98
N ALA A 94 5.94 -13.15 1.76
CA ALA A 94 6.28 -11.82 1.24
C ALA A 94 7.27 -11.11 2.17
N PHE A 95 7.04 -11.10 3.48
CA PHE A 95 7.96 -10.51 4.44
C PHE A 95 9.30 -11.25 4.57
N MET A 96 9.34 -12.54 4.23
CA MET A 96 10.59 -13.29 4.21
C MET A 96 11.48 -12.85 3.04
N HIS A 97 10.90 -12.60 1.88
CA HIS A 97 11.63 -12.32 0.65
C HIS A 97 11.83 -10.82 0.36
N TYR A 98 10.90 -9.98 0.83
CA TYR A 98 10.89 -8.55 0.50
C TYR A 98 10.97 -7.67 1.74
N GLY A 99 11.63 -6.53 1.61
CA GLY A 99 11.62 -5.41 2.56
C GLY A 99 10.96 -4.19 1.94
N ASP A 100 10.74 -3.15 2.74
CA ASP A 100 10.18 -1.86 2.30
C ASP A 100 8.90 -2.00 1.47
N ILE A 101 8.07 -2.98 1.84
CA ILE A 101 6.82 -3.24 1.11
C ILE A 101 5.88 -2.06 1.30
N SER A 102 5.30 -1.61 0.18
CA SER A 102 4.31 -0.53 0.13
C SER A 102 3.33 -0.76 -1.00
N SER A 103 2.10 -0.29 -0.84
CA SER A 103 1.06 -0.37 -1.87
C SER A 103 0.58 1.01 -2.31
N SER A 104 -0.03 1.05 -3.49
CA SER A 104 -0.69 2.22 -4.05
C SER A 104 -2.00 1.79 -4.69
N HIS A 105 -3.08 2.52 -4.42
CA HIS A 105 -4.42 2.22 -4.91
C HIS A 105 -5.04 3.47 -5.54
N VAL A 106 -5.57 3.33 -6.74
CA VAL A 106 -6.40 4.36 -7.40
C VAL A 106 -7.80 3.80 -7.56
N PHE A 107 -8.75 4.31 -6.80
CA PHE A 107 -10.15 3.92 -6.87
C PHE A 107 -10.85 4.64 -8.02
N THR A 108 -11.41 3.88 -8.96
CA THR A 108 -12.08 4.39 -10.15
C THR A 108 -13.59 4.25 -10.11
N GLU A 109 -14.12 3.35 -9.29
CA GLU A 109 -15.55 3.16 -9.07
C GLU A 109 -15.80 2.73 -7.62
N LEU A 110 -16.92 3.14 -7.05
CA LEU A 110 -17.40 2.70 -5.74
C LEU A 110 -18.88 2.40 -5.80
N LYS A 111 -19.26 1.18 -5.46
CA LYS A 111 -20.66 0.76 -5.34
C LYS A 111 -20.92 0.25 -3.92
N LEU A 112 -21.86 0.86 -3.23
CA LEU A 112 -22.32 0.41 -1.92
C LEU A 112 -23.55 -0.48 -2.10
N VAL A 113 -23.57 -1.60 -1.36
CA VAL A 113 -24.65 -2.59 -1.41
C VAL A 113 -25.02 -2.96 0.02
N GLN A 114 -26.34 -2.97 0.29
CA GLN A 114 -26.90 -3.54 1.51
C GLN A 114 -27.58 -4.85 1.13
N ALA A 115 -27.07 -5.98 1.61
CA ALA A 115 -27.63 -7.30 1.35
C ALA A 115 -27.62 -8.11 2.65
N ASP A 116 -28.74 -8.76 2.95
CA ASP A 116 -28.90 -9.63 4.12
C ASP A 116 -28.52 -8.97 5.46
N GLY A 117 -28.82 -7.68 5.58
CA GLY A 117 -28.46 -6.88 6.76
C GLY A 117 -26.98 -6.50 6.84
N VAL A 118 -26.16 -6.89 5.87
CA VAL A 118 -24.73 -6.64 5.81
C VAL A 118 -24.40 -5.56 4.79
N ARG A 119 -23.62 -4.55 5.18
CA ARG A 119 -23.12 -3.52 4.29
C ARG A 119 -21.85 -3.99 3.58
N LYS A 120 -21.85 -3.90 2.25
CA LYS A 120 -20.74 -4.25 1.38
C LYS A 120 -20.33 -3.06 0.52
N ALA A 121 -19.05 -2.97 0.19
CA ALA A 121 -18.51 -2.02 -0.77
C ALA A 121 -17.77 -2.79 -1.87
N TYR A 122 -18.07 -2.45 -3.12
CA TYR A 122 -17.36 -2.93 -4.29
C TYR A 122 -16.56 -1.76 -4.85
N VAL A 123 -15.24 -1.88 -4.84
CA VAL A 123 -14.32 -0.83 -5.21
C VAL A 123 -13.52 -1.27 -6.41
N THR A 124 -13.76 -0.65 -7.57
CA THR A 124 -12.90 -0.89 -8.74
C THR A 124 -11.60 -0.12 -8.53
N CYS A 125 -10.50 -0.83 -8.59
CA CYS A 125 -9.18 -0.32 -8.25
C CYS A 125 -8.12 -0.67 -9.30
N THR A 126 -7.21 0.25 -9.51
CA THR A 126 -5.92 0.01 -10.16
C THR A 126 -4.84 0.27 -9.13
N GLY A 127 -3.82 -0.58 -9.06
CA GLY A 127 -2.80 -0.40 -8.06
C GLY A 127 -1.57 -1.27 -8.25
N TRP A 128 -0.66 -1.11 -7.32
CA TRP A 128 0.64 -1.77 -7.32
C TRP A 128 1.08 -2.12 -5.91
N LEU A 129 1.81 -3.22 -5.79
CA LEU A 129 2.55 -3.60 -4.60
C LEU A 129 4.04 -3.59 -4.94
N TYR A 130 4.79 -2.78 -4.21
CA TYR A 130 6.23 -2.62 -4.39
C TYR A 130 6.99 -3.19 -3.21
N GLY A 131 8.25 -3.52 -3.41
CA GLY A 131 9.16 -3.90 -2.35
C GLY A 131 10.60 -3.90 -2.81
N THR A 132 11.49 -4.16 -1.86
CA THR A 132 12.92 -4.38 -2.11
C THR A 132 13.22 -5.86 -1.90
N GLU A 133 13.70 -6.55 -2.93
CA GLU A 133 14.13 -7.95 -2.81
C GLU A 133 15.31 -8.05 -1.85
N LYS A 134 15.16 -8.77 -0.75
CA LYS A 134 16.17 -8.82 0.31
C LYS A 134 17.50 -9.47 -0.14
N GLN A 135 17.42 -10.40 -1.09
CA GLN A 135 18.59 -11.11 -1.57
C GLN A 135 19.51 -10.21 -2.41
N THR A 136 18.94 -9.35 -3.24
CA THR A 136 19.68 -8.52 -4.22
C THR A 136 19.73 -7.05 -3.85
N GLY A 137 18.87 -6.59 -2.94
CA GLY A 137 18.68 -5.18 -2.62
C GLY A 137 18.00 -4.36 -3.73
N LYS A 138 17.41 -5.02 -4.73
CA LYS A 138 16.79 -4.33 -5.86
C LYS A 138 15.33 -4.01 -5.58
N PRO A 139 14.86 -2.79 -5.91
CA PRO A 139 13.45 -2.48 -5.91
C PRO A 139 12.73 -3.26 -7.00
N ILE A 140 11.56 -3.82 -6.69
CA ILE A 140 10.73 -4.56 -7.64
C ILE A 140 9.26 -4.20 -7.47
N THR A 141 8.46 -4.45 -8.50
CA THR A 141 7.01 -4.57 -8.40
C THR A 141 6.69 -6.02 -8.06
N ILE A 142 6.15 -6.25 -6.86
CA ILE A 142 5.76 -7.58 -6.39
C ILE A 142 4.49 -8.00 -7.09
N ASP A 143 3.52 -7.08 -7.22
CA ASP A 143 2.22 -7.32 -7.85
C ASP A 143 1.64 -6.03 -8.47
N SER A 144 0.71 -6.18 -9.41
CA SER A 144 -0.03 -5.06 -9.99
C SER A 144 -1.39 -5.53 -10.50
N TRP A 145 -2.40 -4.69 -10.37
CA TRP A 145 -3.76 -4.96 -10.83
C TRP A 145 -4.33 -3.74 -11.56
N VAL A 146 -5.17 -4.01 -12.56
CA VAL A 146 -5.78 -2.97 -13.39
C VAL A 146 -7.29 -3.16 -13.43
N ARG A 147 -8.04 -2.18 -12.89
CA ARG A 147 -9.50 -2.15 -12.85
C ARG A 147 -10.11 -3.40 -12.20
N GLU A 148 -9.49 -3.88 -11.14
CA GLU A 148 -10.01 -4.98 -10.36
C GLU A 148 -11.05 -4.55 -9.36
N VAL A 149 -12.01 -5.42 -9.09
CA VAL A 149 -13.04 -5.16 -8.09
C VAL A 149 -12.64 -5.77 -6.76
N HIS A 150 -12.37 -4.92 -5.80
CA HIS A 150 -12.18 -5.29 -4.41
C HIS A 150 -13.53 -5.33 -3.69
N TYR A 151 -13.84 -6.46 -3.10
CA TYR A 151 -15.04 -6.67 -2.32
C TYR A 151 -14.73 -6.47 -0.84
N LEU A 152 -15.41 -5.53 -0.21
CA LEU A 152 -15.28 -5.30 1.23
C LEU A 152 -16.62 -5.51 1.92
N VAL A 153 -16.55 -5.90 3.18
CA VAL A 153 -17.70 -6.10 4.06
C VAL A 153 -17.48 -5.34 5.36
N LYS A 154 -18.56 -4.82 5.93
CA LYS A 154 -18.49 -4.16 7.25
C LYS A 154 -18.72 -5.19 8.34
N GLU A 155 -17.65 -5.60 9.03
CA GLU A 155 -17.67 -6.51 10.19
C GLU A 155 -17.27 -5.74 11.45
N GLU A 156 -18.06 -5.85 12.51
CA GLU A 156 -17.79 -5.20 13.81
C GLU A 156 -17.46 -3.71 13.71
N GLY A 157 -18.15 -3.01 12.78
CA GLY A 157 -17.98 -1.59 12.55
C GLY A 157 -16.80 -1.19 11.67
N ALA A 158 -15.95 -2.12 11.25
CA ALA A 158 -14.81 -1.87 10.38
C ALA A 158 -14.96 -2.50 8.99
N TRP A 159 -14.40 -1.86 7.96
CA TRP A 159 -14.35 -2.42 6.63
C TRP A 159 -13.24 -3.48 6.54
N ARG A 160 -13.61 -4.67 6.04
CA ARG A 160 -12.73 -5.82 5.89
C ARG A 160 -12.73 -6.30 4.45
N PHE A 161 -11.57 -6.72 3.97
CA PHE A 161 -11.41 -7.27 2.65
C PHE A 161 -12.06 -8.67 2.59
N LEU A 162 -13.03 -8.83 1.68
CA LEU A 162 -13.83 -10.06 1.59
C LEU A 162 -13.26 -11.06 0.56
N GLY A 163 -12.37 -10.60 -0.31
CA GLY A 163 -11.99 -11.33 -1.51
C GLY A 163 -13.10 -11.27 -2.55
N ASN A 164 -13.13 -12.20 -3.47
CA ASN A 164 -14.21 -12.28 -4.43
C ASN A 164 -15.41 -13.14 -3.96
N ALA A 165 -15.34 -13.68 -2.77
CA ALA A 165 -16.43 -14.30 -1.99
C ALA A 165 -17.42 -15.16 -2.80
N GLY A 166 -16.93 -15.92 -3.76
CA GLY A 166 -17.77 -16.76 -4.61
C GLY A 166 -18.51 -16.03 -5.74
N GLY A 167 -18.23 -14.72 -5.92
CA GLY A 167 -18.75 -13.96 -7.06
C GLY A 167 -17.95 -14.15 -8.35
N ALA A 168 -16.82 -14.84 -8.30
CA ALA A 168 -16.10 -15.22 -9.51
C ALA A 168 -16.84 -16.37 -10.19
N ALA A 169 -17.12 -16.22 -11.48
CA ALA A 169 -17.57 -17.32 -12.29
C ALA A 169 -16.57 -18.48 -12.20
N ASP A 170 -17.07 -19.71 -12.15
CA ASP A 170 -16.24 -20.94 -12.10
C ASP A 170 -15.28 -21.08 -13.30
N HIS A 171 -15.37 -20.19 -14.26
CA HIS A 171 -14.51 -20.08 -15.43
C HIS A 171 -14.02 -18.65 -15.59
N VAL A 172 -12.89 -18.36 -14.97
CA VAL A 172 -12.11 -17.17 -15.32
C VAL A 172 -11.40 -17.50 -16.64
N PRO A 173 -11.60 -16.70 -17.71
CA PRO A 173 -10.84 -16.89 -18.95
C PRO A 173 -9.35 -16.93 -18.63
N ALA A 174 -8.60 -17.76 -19.33
CA ALA A 174 -7.16 -17.98 -19.12
C ALA A 174 -6.30 -16.69 -19.18
N ALA A 175 -6.87 -15.59 -19.65
CA ALA A 175 -6.25 -14.26 -19.69
C ALA A 175 -6.36 -13.47 -18.39
N SER A 176 -7.18 -13.89 -17.44
CA SER A 176 -7.31 -13.29 -16.12
C SER A 176 -6.78 -14.26 -15.07
N ALA A 177 -5.45 -14.39 -15.01
CA ALA A 177 -4.86 -15.06 -13.86
C ALA A 177 -5.38 -14.36 -12.58
N PRO A 178 -5.81 -15.14 -11.56
CA PRO A 178 -6.21 -14.54 -10.31
C PRO A 178 -5.04 -13.69 -9.81
N HIS A 179 -5.37 -12.47 -9.38
CA HIS A 179 -4.37 -11.63 -8.73
C HIS A 179 -3.76 -12.36 -7.55
N HIS A 180 -2.56 -11.96 -7.24
CA HIS A 180 -1.94 -12.37 -6.01
C HIS A 180 -2.88 -11.96 -4.85
N PRO A 181 -3.20 -12.87 -3.89
CA PRO A 181 -4.25 -12.67 -2.88
C PRO A 181 -3.93 -11.58 -1.87
N LEU A 182 -2.90 -10.78 -2.09
CA LEU A 182 -2.50 -9.70 -1.18
C LEU A 182 -3.42 -8.48 -1.29
N PHE A 183 -4.14 -8.31 -2.42
CA PHE A 183 -5.12 -7.22 -2.61
C PHE A 183 -6.26 -7.60 -3.54
#